data_0290e27d872cbcc19a885f30e2445b0d
#
_entry.id   0290e27d872cbcc19a885f30e2445b0d
#
_cell.length_a   1.000
_cell.length_b   1.000
_cell.length_c   1.000
_cell.angle_alpha   90.00
_cell.angle_beta   90.00
_cell.angle_gamma   90.00
#
_symmetry.space_group_name_H-M   'P 1'
#
loop_
_entity.id
_entity.type
_entity.pdbx_description
1 polymer ?
#
loop_
_entity_poly.entity_id
_entity_poly.type
_entity_poly.pdbx_seq_one_letter_code
_entity_poly.pdbx_strand_id
1 'polypeptide(L)'
;MKRRIISLLAALLVVVSVDAHSNIIDSLLRVYDDEIERAQVYLDERQAHIDLLQQQPLSARQQLELAELYRPYQSDSAIACLYRVINTYPNYEKEAHVNLLYLFSSIGMFMDGLDLVDHVNSAPDSLRLIYYEAKNRLYTWASNNVKQPTKKKQFVSIGQQYLDSMNQEALLYSNVPIGMSAKIMRYRNQGNYKAALEMSDSIFAIISQDTHDYALYAYQRYLIFKDMELNESSLQWLIRSAIADVRCAVTDNGASWVLANILYQQGEIERANRYIEYSLSNVAFYNAPIRFVQINKLAHTITSAHYHWQISLSRKLRIALGMTVSVLVLLVLVFTYTIHQNFALRRLSRKQKKLNMQLELLSSKQQYYIGYFLTVYSEYIRRLSRKARKAGERDTEIFYRQELQKFYDTFDETVLSLYPDCVSQFNALLSDEGKITPPIDGKLTTELRIYACVCMGIDNVTQIAELLFYSPSTIYNYRVRIKNSALGDRDTFEQ
;
A
#
# COMPACT_ATOMS: atom_id res chain seq x y z
N MET A 1 -7.35 5.76 -38.50
CA MET A 1 -8.07 5.95 -37.23
C MET A 1 -8.85 4.68 -36.80
N LYS A 2 -9.75 4.09 -37.61
CA LYS A 2 -10.52 2.87 -37.26
C LYS A 2 -9.65 1.65 -36.82
N ARG A 3 -8.52 1.36 -37.50
CA ARG A 3 -7.65 0.24 -37.11
C ARG A 3 -6.98 0.41 -35.72
N ARG A 4 -6.63 1.65 -35.33
CA ARG A 4 -6.08 1.92 -33.99
C ARG A 4 -7.11 1.81 -32.88
N ILE A 5 -8.36 2.19 -33.16
CA ILE A 5 -9.49 2.04 -32.21
C ILE A 5 -9.84 0.56 -32.00
N ILE A 6 -9.83 -0.26 -33.07
CA ILE A 6 -10.06 -1.70 -32.99
C ILE A 6 -8.92 -2.40 -32.21
N SER A 7 -7.67 -2.01 -32.44
CA SER A 7 -6.52 -2.53 -31.70
C SER A 7 -6.55 -2.14 -30.21
N LEU A 8 -6.99 -0.91 -29.88
CA LEU A 8 -7.18 -0.45 -28.50
C LEU A 8 -8.34 -1.16 -27.80
N LEU A 9 -9.46 -1.37 -28.53
CA LEU A 9 -10.60 -2.13 -28.02
C LEU A 9 -10.28 -3.61 -27.81
N ALA A 10 -9.49 -4.22 -28.73
CA ALA A 10 -9.00 -5.59 -28.55
C ALA A 10 -8.04 -5.71 -27.38
N ALA A 11 -7.12 -4.74 -27.19
CA ALA A 11 -6.24 -4.70 -26.04
C ALA A 11 -7.00 -4.48 -24.73
N LEU A 12 -8.03 -3.62 -24.73
CA LEU A 12 -8.90 -3.40 -23.56
C LEU A 12 -9.74 -4.64 -23.21
N LEU A 13 -10.24 -5.37 -24.23
CA LEU A 13 -10.94 -6.64 -24.04
C LEU A 13 -10.04 -7.73 -23.46
N VAL A 14 -8.77 -7.80 -23.88
CA VAL A 14 -7.79 -8.73 -23.33
C VAL A 14 -7.48 -8.38 -21.88
N VAL A 15 -7.27 -7.11 -21.54
CA VAL A 15 -7.02 -6.66 -20.17
C VAL A 15 -8.23 -6.95 -19.27
N VAL A 16 -9.44 -6.64 -19.71
CA VAL A 16 -10.67 -6.92 -18.94
C VAL A 16 -10.90 -8.42 -18.77
N SER A 17 -10.54 -9.25 -19.75
CA SER A 17 -10.67 -10.71 -19.63
C SER A 17 -9.61 -11.31 -18.67
N VAL A 18 -8.38 -10.80 -18.66
CA VAL A 18 -7.32 -11.21 -17.73
C VAL A 18 -7.71 -10.85 -16.29
N ASP A 19 -8.21 -9.63 -16.04
CA ASP A 19 -8.67 -9.22 -14.71
C ASP A 19 -9.87 -10.05 -14.21
N ALA A 20 -10.81 -10.42 -15.10
CA ALA A 20 -11.97 -11.21 -14.71
C ALA A 20 -11.60 -12.66 -14.33
N HIS A 21 -10.67 -13.29 -15.05
CA HIS A 21 -10.22 -14.67 -14.76
C HIS A 21 -9.33 -14.74 -13.53
N SER A 22 -8.42 -13.80 -13.34
CA SER A 22 -7.65 -13.62 -12.09
C SER A 22 -8.56 -13.49 -10.88
N ASN A 23 -9.69 -12.82 -11.02
CA ASN A 23 -10.67 -12.64 -9.95
C ASN A 23 -11.40 -13.95 -9.59
N ILE A 24 -11.64 -14.87 -10.56
CA ILE A 24 -12.29 -16.16 -10.31
C ILE A 24 -11.35 -17.11 -9.55
N ILE A 25 -10.08 -17.22 -9.95
CA ILE A 25 -9.09 -18.07 -9.28
C ILE A 25 -8.87 -17.59 -7.85
N ASP A 26 -8.67 -16.29 -7.65
CA ASP A 26 -8.53 -15.71 -6.31
C ASP A 26 -9.76 -15.94 -5.43
N SER A 27 -10.97 -15.85 -6.00
CA SER A 27 -12.20 -16.16 -5.28
C SER A 27 -12.26 -17.63 -4.85
N LEU A 28 -11.91 -18.55 -5.75
CA LEU A 28 -11.87 -19.98 -5.43
C LEU A 28 -10.79 -20.32 -4.39
N LEU A 29 -9.63 -19.68 -4.47
CA LEU A 29 -8.58 -19.87 -3.46
C LEU A 29 -8.99 -19.37 -2.09
N ARG A 30 -9.73 -18.26 -2.00
CA ARG A 30 -10.30 -17.79 -0.72
C ARG A 30 -11.30 -18.78 -0.16
N VAL A 31 -12.20 -19.30 -1.00
CA VAL A 31 -13.13 -20.35 -0.57
C VAL A 31 -12.37 -21.56 -0.06
N TYR A 32 -11.29 -21.96 -0.73
CA TYR A 32 -10.49 -23.10 -0.29
C TYR A 32 -9.75 -22.81 1.01
N ASP A 33 -9.21 -21.60 1.21
CA ASP A 33 -8.63 -21.15 2.47
C ASP A 33 -9.63 -21.28 3.63
N ASP A 34 -10.87 -20.80 3.43
CA ASP A 34 -11.95 -20.86 4.43
C ASP A 34 -12.37 -22.33 4.74
N GLU A 35 -12.41 -23.19 3.71
CA GLU A 35 -12.76 -24.60 3.91
C GLU A 35 -11.68 -25.38 4.66
N ILE A 36 -10.39 -25.08 4.43
CA ILE A 36 -9.31 -25.68 5.23
C ILE A 36 -9.44 -25.29 6.70
N GLU A 37 -9.82 -24.06 7.01
CA GLU A 37 -10.04 -23.62 8.39
C GLU A 37 -11.21 -24.37 9.06
N ARG A 38 -12.19 -24.80 8.25
CA ARG A 38 -13.35 -25.60 8.71
C ARG A 38 -13.14 -27.10 8.65
N ALA A 39 -12.02 -27.58 8.12
CA ALA A 39 -11.77 -28.99 7.84
C ALA A 39 -12.02 -29.90 9.06
N GLN A 40 -11.67 -29.44 10.27
CA GLN A 40 -11.89 -30.21 11.49
C GLN A 40 -13.37 -30.48 11.76
N VAL A 41 -14.26 -29.56 11.44
CA VAL A 41 -15.71 -29.75 11.59
C VAL A 41 -16.20 -30.90 10.72
N TYR A 42 -15.79 -30.96 9.48
CA TYR A 42 -16.14 -32.02 8.53
C TYR A 42 -15.59 -33.39 8.98
N LEU A 43 -14.37 -33.41 9.52
CA LEU A 43 -13.75 -34.62 10.07
C LEU A 43 -14.52 -35.11 11.30
N ASP A 44 -14.91 -34.25 12.21
CA ASP A 44 -15.67 -34.57 13.40
C ASP A 44 -17.09 -35.08 13.06
N GLU A 45 -17.76 -34.45 12.09
CA GLU A 45 -19.07 -34.89 11.58
C GLU A 45 -18.98 -36.29 10.98
N ARG A 46 -17.94 -36.54 10.18
CA ARG A 46 -17.70 -37.85 9.59
C ARG A 46 -17.43 -38.91 10.64
N GLN A 47 -16.57 -38.61 11.62
CA GLN A 47 -16.27 -39.53 12.71
C GLN A 47 -17.52 -39.82 13.53
N ALA A 48 -18.33 -38.83 13.86
CA ALA A 48 -19.59 -39.02 14.57
C ALA A 48 -20.57 -39.94 13.80
N HIS A 49 -20.63 -39.81 12.47
CA HIS A 49 -21.42 -40.68 11.62
C HIS A 49 -20.91 -42.15 11.65
N ILE A 50 -19.62 -42.36 11.58
CA ILE A 50 -18.96 -43.66 11.68
C ILE A 50 -19.23 -44.28 13.06
N ASP A 51 -19.07 -43.52 14.15
CA ASP A 51 -19.31 -44.00 15.51
C ASP A 51 -20.76 -44.42 15.72
N LEU A 52 -21.71 -43.68 15.14
CA LEU A 52 -23.12 -44.06 15.18
C LEU A 52 -23.39 -45.39 14.51
N LEU A 53 -22.79 -45.68 13.35
CA LEU A 53 -22.91 -46.94 12.66
C LEU A 53 -22.32 -48.13 13.47
N GLN A 54 -21.28 -47.89 14.25
CA GLN A 54 -20.56 -48.89 15.01
C GLN A 54 -21.25 -49.26 16.37
N GLN A 55 -22.31 -48.54 16.76
CA GLN A 55 -23.01 -48.79 18.05
C GLN A 55 -23.71 -50.16 18.14
N GLN A 56 -23.91 -50.85 17.00
CA GLN A 56 -24.53 -52.16 16.95
C GLN A 56 -23.62 -53.17 16.24
N PRO A 57 -23.80 -54.50 16.52
CA PRO A 57 -23.13 -55.54 15.76
C PRO A 57 -23.47 -55.43 14.27
N LEU A 58 -22.45 -55.24 13.41
CA LEU A 58 -22.62 -55.01 12.01
C LEU A 58 -22.68 -56.34 11.23
N SER A 59 -23.64 -56.45 10.33
CA SER A 59 -23.71 -57.51 9.30
C SER A 59 -22.56 -57.37 8.30
N ALA A 60 -22.31 -58.39 7.48
CA ALA A 60 -21.29 -58.34 6.41
C ALA A 60 -21.46 -57.12 5.49
N ARG A 61 -22.70 -56.82 5.10
CA ARG A 61 -23.00 -55.67 4.22
C ARG A 61 -22.68 -54.34 4.87
N GLN A 62 -23.03 -54.16 6.13
CA GLN A 62 -22.71 -52.97 6.90
C GLN A 62 -21.23 -52.81 7.16
N GLN A 63 -20.47 -53.96 7.32
CA GLN A 63 -18.99 -53.88 7.42
C GLN A 63 -18.35 -53.42 6.09
N LEU A 64 -18.88 -53.86 4.94
CA LEU A 64 -18.43 -53.37 3.62
C LEU A 64 -18.76 -51.87 3.44
N GLU A 65 -19.97 -51.44 3.82
CA GLU A 65 -20.38 -50.04 3.80
C GLU A 65 -19.48 -49.18 4.70
N LEU A 66 -19.15 -49.70 5.88
CA LEU A 66 -18.22 -49.03 6.78
C LEU A 66 -16.79 -48.93 6.18
N ALA A 67 -16.34 -50.00 5.51
CA ALA A 67 -15.06 -49.96 4.80
C ALA A 67 -15.05 -48.91 3.69
N GLU A 68 -16.16 -48.75 2.96
CA GLU A 68 -16.32 -47.68 1.95
C GLU A 68 -16.30 -46.26 2.54
N LEU A 69 -16.91 -46.08 3.73
CA LEU A 69 -16.82 -44.81 4.46
C LEU A 69 -15.39 -44.51 4.93
N TYR A 70 -14.67 -45.50 5.40
CA TYR A 70 -13.27 -45.34 5.81
C TYR A 70 -12.30 -45.16 4.65
N ARG A 71 -12.61 -45.69 3.47
CA ARG A 71 -11.70 -45.72 2.32
C ARG A 71 -11.09 -44.36 1.95
N PRO A 72 -11.81 -43.25 1.85
CA PRO A 72 -11.20 -41.93 1.60
C PRO A 72 -10.76 -41.19 2.89
N TYR A 73 -10.97 -41.77 4.08
CA TYR A 73 -10.80 -41.12 5.37
C TYR A 73 -9.67 -41.73 6.21
N GLN A 74 -9.62 -43.05 6.38
CA GLN A 74 -8.59 -43.74 7.18
C GLN A 74 -8.36 -45.17 6.65
N SER A 75 -7.23 -45.38 5.97
CA SER A 75 -6.95 -46.63 5.26
C SER A 75 -6.87 -47.84 6.17
N ASP A 76 -6.24 -47.73 7.35
CA ASP A 76 -6.09 -48.83 8.30
C ASP A 76 -7.45 -49.35 8.81
N SER A 77 -8.36 -48.45 9.11
CA SER A 77 -9.73 -48.79 9.52
C SER A 77 -10.52 -49.47 8.40
N ALA A 78 -10.35 -48.99 7.15
CA ALA A 78 -10.95 -49.64 5.99
C ALA A 78 -10.37 -51.04 5.79
N ILE A 79 -9.07 -51.25 5.88
CA ILE A 79 -8.37 -52.54 5.81
C ILE A 79 -8.89 -53.47 6.91
N ALA A 80 -9.00 -53.00 8.16
CA ALA A 80 -9.50 -53.77 9.30
C ALA A 80 -10.93 -54.24 9.08
N CYS A 81 -11.83 -53.37 8.53
CA CYS A 81 -13.21 -53.78 8.20
C CYS A 81 -13.24 -54.85 7.12
N LEU A 82 -12.43 -54.73 6.06
CA LEU A 82 -12.36 -55.71 4.97
C LEU A 82 -11.82 -57.05 5.44
N TYR A 83 -10.76 -57.09 6.26
CA TYR A 83 -10.27 -58.32 6.86
C TYR A 83 -11.29 -58.99 7.81
N ARG A 84 -12.08 -58.19 8.54
CA ARG A 84 -13.16 -58.72 9.37
C ARG A 84 -14.21 -59.42 8.51
N VAL A 85 -14.56 -58.86 7.35
CA VAL A 85 -15.49 -59.50 6.40
C VAL A 85 -14.89 -60.78 5.85
N ILE A 86 -13.65 -60.78 5.40
CA ILE A 86 -12.95 -61.97 4.89
C ILE A 86 -12.94 -63.11 5.90
N ASN A 87 -12.63 -62.81 7.16
CA ASN A 87 -12.48 -63.82 8.19
C ASN A 87 -13.81 -64.31 8.78
N THR A 88 -14.90 -63.55 8.64
CA THR A 88 -16.18 -63.86 9.35
C THR A 88 -17.29 -64.25 8.40
N TYR A 89 -17.28 -63.79 7.14
CA TYR A 89 -18.40 -63.91 6.21
C TYR A 89 -17.99 -64.51 4.85
N PRO A 90 -17.90 -65.85 4.70
CA PRO A 90 -17.40 -66.50 3.47
C PRO A 90 -18.13 -66.07 2.19
N ASN A 91 -19.43 -65.76 2.28
CA ASN A 91 -20.22 -65.35 1.11
C ASN A 91 -19.84 -64.00 0.56
N TYR A 92 -19.14 -63.15 1.33
CA TYR A 92 -18.67 -61.80 0.97
C TYR A 92 -17.15 -61.71 0.82
N GLU A 93 -16.45 -62.85 0.99
CA GLU A 93 -14.98 -62.91 0.93
C GLU A 93 -14.42 -62.37 -0.39
N LYS A 94 -15.00 -62.76 -1.52
CA LYS A 94 -14.55 -62.29 -2.85
C LYS A 94 -14.75 -60.76 -3.03
N GLU A 95 -15.89 -60.23 -2.57
CA GLU A 95 -16.19 -58.82 -2.62
C GLU A 95 -15.18 -58.02 -1.76
N ALA A 96 -14.90 -58.49 -0.56
CA ALA A 96 -13.95 -57.87 0.35
C ALA A 96 -12.50 -57.95 -0.17
N HIS A 97 -12.10 -59.07 -0.78
CA HIS A 97 -10.77 -59.18 -1.39
C HIS A 97 -10.57 -58.21 -2.58
N VAL A 98 -11.60 -58.01 -3.42
CA VAL A 98 -11.51 -57.05 -4.52
C VAL A 98 -11.38 -55.63 -4.01
N ASN A 99 -12.17 -55.25 -2.98
CA ASN A 99 -12.09 -53.95 -2.34
C ASN A 99 -10.74 -53.74 -1.64
N LEU A 100 -10.17 -54.77 -1.00
CA LEU A 100 -8.86 -54.72 -0.38
C LEU A 100 -7.75 -54.54 -1.42
N LEU A 101 -7.82 -55.28 -2.53
CA LEU A 101 -6.90 -55.18 -3.65
C LEU A 101 -6.91 -53.73 -4.24
N TYR A 102 -8.12 -53.19 -4.43
CA TYR A 102 -8.28 -51.82 -4.91
C TYR A 102 -7.67 -50.80 -3.93
N LEU A 103 -7.96 -50.96 -2.62
CA LEU A 103 -7.41 -50.11 -1.58
C LEU A 103 -5.86 -50.17 -1.55
N PHE A 104 -5.25 -51.35 -1.52
CA PHE A 104 -3.80 -51.50 -1.53
C PHE A 104 -3.16 -50.85 -2.76
N SER A 105 -3.80 -50.99 -3.93
CA SER A 105 -3.32 -50.34 -5.16
C SER A 105 -3.40 -48.81 -5.10
N SER A 106 -4.36 -48.26 -4.33
CA SER A 106 -4.63 -46.83 -4.20
C SER A 106 -3.68 -46.16 -3.22
N ILE A 107 -3.43 -46.78 -2.07
CA ILE A 107 -2.59 -46.23 -1.00
C ILE A 107 -1.09 -46.49 -1.20
N GLY A 108 -0.75 -47.33 -2.17
CA GLY A 108 0.64 -47.65 -2.47
C GLY A 108 1.21 -48.82 -1.69
N MET A 109 0.36 -49.66 -1.04
CA MET A 109 0.77 -50.94 -0.45
C MET A 109 0.91 -52.00 -1.56
N PHE A 110 1.83 -51.75 -2.46
CA PHE A 110 1.94 -52.52 -3.70
C PHE A 110 2.44 -53.95 -3.46
N MET A 111 3.26 -54.18 -2.44
CA MET A 111 3.73 -55.55 -2.13
C MET A 111 2.58 -56.43 -1.60
N ASP A 112 1.81 -55.89 -0.64
CA ASP A 112 0.60 -56.58 -0.11
C ASP A 112 -0.43 -56.76 -1.23
N GLY A 113 -0.59 -55.76 -2.11
CA GLY A 113 -1.47 -55.89 -3.27
C GLY A 113 -1.03 -56.95 -4.26
N LEU A 114 0.29 -57.09 -4.55
CA LEU A 114 0.81 -58.13 -5.44
C LEU A 114 0.69 -59.54 -4.85
N ASP A 115 0.89 -59.69 -3.54
CA ASP A 115 0.66 -60.97 -2.87
C ASP A 115 -0.84 -61.34 -2.92
N LEU A 116 -1.74 -60.36 -2.75
CA LEU A 116 -3.18 -60.56 -2.83
C LEU A 116 -3.68 -60.91 -4.24
N VAL A 117 -3.00 -60.37 -5.30
CA VAL A 117 -3.37 -60.61 -6.71
C VAL A 117 -3.50 -62.09 -7.05
N ASP A 118 -2.61 -62.93 -6.53
CA ASP A 118 -2.60 -64.37 -6.81
C ASP A 118 -3.76 -65.11 -6.17
N HIS A 119 -4.35 -64.57 -5.09
CA HIS A 119 -5.52 -65.10 -4.37
C HIS A 119 -6.88 -64.61 -4.95
N VAL A 120 -6.87 -63.52 -5.72
CA VAL A 120 -8.09 -62.91 -6.32
C VAL A 120 -8.14 -63.20 -7.83
N ASN A 121 -8.67 -64.37 -8.18
CA ASN A 121 -8.76 -64.83 -9.57
C ASN A 121 -9.96 -64.33 -10.36
N SER A 122 -11.01 -63.86 -9.64
CA SER A 122 -12.23 -63.34 -10.26
C SER A 122 -12.89 -62.29 -9.35
N ALA A 123 -13.71 -61.43 -9.93
CA ALA A 123 -14.49 -60.45 -9.22
C ALA A 123 -16.00 -60.63 -9.49
N PRO A 124 -16.88 -60.21 -8.55
CA PRO A 124 -18.27 -60.06 -8.84
C PRO A 124 -18.49 -59.09 -10.00
N ASP A 125 -19.57 -59.25 -10.75
CA ASP A 125 -19.86 -58.43 -11.93
C ASP A 125 -19.85 -56.91 -11.62
N SER A 126 -20.44 -56.54 -10.50
CA SER A 126 -20.47 -55.14 -10.05
C SER A 126 -19.11 -54.54 -9.70
N LEU A 127 -18.08 -55.36 -9.47
CA LEU A 127 -16.75 -54.95 -9.03
C LEU A 127 -15.66 -55.22 -10.10
N ARG A 128 -16.00 -55.75 -11.24
CA ARG A 128 -15.02 -56.12 -12.27
C ARG A 128 -14.19 -54.91 -12.75
N LEU A 129 -14.82 -53.76 -12.85
CA LEU A 129 -14.12 -52.54 -13.29
C LEU A 129 -13.00 -52.15 -12.34
N ILE A 130 -13.33 -52.06 -11.05
CA ILE A 130 -12.32 -51.70 -10.00
C ILE A 130 -11.28 -52.78 -9.83
N TYR A 131 -11.65 -54.04 -10.04
CA TYR A 131 -10.72 -55.16 -10.01
C TYR A 131 -9.67 -55.07 -11.11
N TYR A 132 -10.09 -54.81 -12.37
CA TYR A 132 -9.16 -54.61 -13.47
C TYR A 132 -8.32 -53.34 -13.29
N GLU A 133 -8.91 -52.29 -12.77
CA GLU A 133 -8.20 -51.07 -12.44
C GLU A 133 -7.11 -51.29 -11.39
N ALA A 134 -7.44 -52.00 -10.30
CA ALA A 134 -6.50 -52.30 -9.24
C ALA A 134 -5.32 -53.14 -9.76
N LYS A 135 -5.59 -54.22 -10.54
CA LYS A 135 -4.53 -55.03 -11.14
C LYS A 135 -3.68 -54.26 -12.12
N ASN A 136 -4.28 -53.43 -13.00
CA ASN A 136 -3.49 -52.57 -13.92
C ASN A 136 -2.55 -51.65 -13.14
N ARG A 137 -3.05 -51.02 -12.07
CA ARG A 137 -2.29 -50.10 -11.23
C ARG A 137 -1.12 -50.77 -10.53
N LEU A 138 -1.32 -51.98 -9.98
CA LEU A 138 -0.29 -52.77 -9.33
C LEU A 138 0.83 -53.21 -10.31
N TYR A 139 0.47 -53.75 -11.48
CA TYR A 139 1.43 -54.18 -12.45
C TYR A 139 2.16 -53.01 -13.15
N THR A 140 1.48 -51.88 -13.30
CA THR A 140 2.11 -50.64 -13.78
C THR A 140 3.18 -50.17 -12.80
N TRP A 141 2.83 -50.17 -11.49
CA TRP A 141 3.80 -49.82 -10.44
C TRP A 141 4.97 -50.82 -10.44
N ALA A 142 4.69 -52.12 -10.46
CA ALA A 142 5.73 -53.15 -10.47
C ALA A 142 6.68 -53.01 -11.68
N SER A 143 6.14 -52.71 -12.87
CA SER A 143 6.93 -52.48 -14.08
C SER A 143 7.87 -51.29 -13.96
N ASN A 144 7.46 -50.24 -13.26
CA ASN A 144 8.27 -49.02 -13.05
C ASN A 144 9.37 -49.19 -12.00
N ASN A 145 9.20 -50.13 -11.06
CA ASN A 145 10.11 -50.33 -9.93
C ASN A 145 11.02 -51.56 -10.06
N VAL A 146 10.69 -52.51 -10.93
CA VAL A 146 11.56 -53.67 -11.17
C VAL A 146 12.70 -53.30 -12.09
N LYS A 147 13.95 -53.69 -11.72
CA LYS A 147 15.14 -53.42 -12.50
C LYS A 147 15.41 -54.51 -13.56
N GLN A 148 14.93 -55.73 -13.35
CA GLN A 148 15.16 -56.86 -14.23
C GLN A 148 14.38 -56.72 -15.56
N PRO A 149 15.01 -56.60 -16.73
CA PRO A 149 14.36 -56.28 -18.00
C PRO A 149 13.26 -57.26 -18.42
N THR A 150 13.47 -58.55 -18.18
CA THR A 150 12.49 -59.62 -18.49
C THR A 150 11.23 -59.46 -17.64
N LYS A 151 11.36 -59.28 -16.33
CA LYS A 151 10.24 -59.06 -15.43
C LYS A 151 9.53 -57.73 -15.74
N LYS A 152 10.27 -56.71 -16.10
CA LYS A 152 9.68 -55.43 -16.52
C LYS A 152 8.75 -55.61 -17.72
N LYS A 153 9.23 -56.29 -18.77
CA LYS A 153 8.41 -56.59 -19.96
C LYS A 153 7.18 -57.43 -19.61
N GLN A 154 7.34 -58.42 -18.74
CA GLN A 154 6.22 -59.24 -18.26
C GLN A 154 5.16 -58.39 -17.54
N PHE A 155 5.54 -57.55 -16.59
CA PHE A 155 4.61 -56.69 -15.83
C PHE A 155 3.94 -55.67 -16.73
N VAL A 156 4.65 -55.06 -17.70
CA VAL A 156 4.04 -54.17 -18.70
C VAL A 156 2.97 -54.91 -19.49
N SER A 157 3.26 -56.13 -19.97
CA SER A 157 2.30 -56.94 -20.74
C SER A 157 1.04 -57.30 -19.92
N ILE A 158 1.24 -57.73 -18.68
CA ILE A 158 0.13 -58.06 -17.78
C ILE A 158 -0.71 -56.79 -17.46
N GLY A 159 -0.05 -55.69 -17.14
CA GLY A 159 -0.73 -54.39 -16.89
C GLY A 159 -1.57 -53.97 -18.09
N GLN A 160 -1.03 -54.09 -19.31
CA GLN A 160 -1.77 -53.77 -20.53
C GLN A 160 -3.00 -54.65 -20.73
N GLN A 161 -2.90 -55.98 -20.48
CA GLN A 161 -4.06 -56.90 -20.54
C GLN A 161 -5.19 -56.47 -19.60
N TYR A 162 -4.86 -56.05 -18.39
CA TYR A 162 -5.88 -55.55 -17.43
C TYR A 162 -6.45 -54.18 -17.84
N LEU A 163 -5.64 -53.31 -18.45
CA LEU A 163 -6.11 -52.04 -19.02
C LEU A 163 -7.11 -52.30 -20.16
N ASP A 164 -6.80 -53.26 -21.05
CA ASP A 164 -7.70 -53.64 -22.15
C ASP A 164 -9.00 -54.25 -21.62
N SER A 165 -8.91 -55.14 -20.61
CA SER A 165 -10.08 -55.69 -19.92
C SER A 165 -10.91 -54.61 -19.26
N MET A 166 -10.29 -53.64 -18.58
CA MET A 166 -10.95 -52.48 -17.97
C MET A 166 -11.69 -51.65 -19.01
N ASN A 167 -11.04 -51.40 -20.16
CA ASN A 167 -11.67 -50.63 -21.25
C ASN A 167 -12.88 -51.36 -21.86
N GLN A 168 -12.81 -52.69 -21.97
CA GLN A 168 -13.97 -53.49 -22.44
C GLN A 168 -15.13 -53.49 -21.42
N GLU A 169 -14.82 -53.71 -20.15
CA GLU A 169 -15.82 -53.69 -19.08
C GLU A 169 -16.50 -52.32 -18.96
N ALA A 170 -15.73 -51.22 -19.09
CA ALA A 170 -16.26 -49.88 -19.07
C ALA A 170 -17.33 -49.57 -20.13
N LEU A 171 -17.36 -50.34 -21.23
CA LEU A 171 -18.43 -50.22 -22.25
C LEU A 171 -19.79 -50.69 -21.71
N LEU A 172 -19.82 -51.63 -20.79
CA LEU A 172 -21.06 -52.14 -20.15
C LEU A 172 -21.67 -51.11 -19.23
N TYR A 173 -20.85 -50.26 -18.65
CA TYR A 173 -21.25 -49.19 -17.70
C TYR A 173 -21.30 -47.82 -18.34
N SER A 174 -21.56 -47.74 -19.63
CA SER A 174 -21.42 -46.51 -20.44
C SER A 174 -22.32 -45.35 -20.00
N ASN A 175 -23.34 -45.59 -19.21
CA ASN A 175 -24.34 -44.61 -18.78
C ASN A 175 -24.26 -44.27 -17.28
N VAL A 176 -23.24 -44.78 -16.58
CA VAL A 176 -23.00 -44.47 -15.17
C VAL A 176 -21.63 -43.76 -15.00
N PRO A 177 -21.45 -42.95 -13.97
CA PRO A 177 -20.25 -42.11 -13.82
C PRO A 177 -18.92 -42.87 -13.92
N ILE A 178 -18.83 -44.07 -13.33
CA ILE A 178 -17.59 -44.86 -13.36
C ILE A 178 -17.21 -45.31 -14.78
N GLY A 179 -18.19 -45.76 -15.59
CA GLY A 179 -17.95 -46.13 -16.99
C GLY A 179 -17.66 -44.93 -17.88
N MET A 180 -18.35 -43.79 -17.62
CA MET A 180 -18.05 -42.52 -18.28
C MET A 180 -16.62 -42.06 -17.95
N SER A 181 -16.18 -42.17 -16.71
CA SER A 181 -14.81 -41.86 -16.28
C SER A 181 -13.76 -42.66 -17.02
N ALA A 182 -13.97 -43.97 -17.18
CA ALA A 182 -13.08 -44.81 -17.95
C ALA A 182 -12.99 -44.38 -19.43
N LYS A 183 -14.13 -43.96 -20.02
CA LYS A 183 -14.16 -43.39 -21.38
C LYS A 183 -13.41 -42.07 -21.48
N ILE A 184 -13.56 -41.19 -20.50
CA ILE A 184 -12.82 -39.93 -20.42
C ILE A 184 -11.31 -40.20 -20.45
N MET A 185 -10.85 -41.14 -19.62
CA MET A 185 -9.43 -41.51 -19.58
C MET A 185 -8.92 -42.05 -20.95
N ARG A 186 -9.75 -42.86 -21.62
CA ARG A 186 -9.42 -43.36 -22.97
C ARG A 186 -9.36 -42.21 -23.98
N TYR A 187 -10.36 -41.33 -24.04
CA TYR A 187 -10.35 -40.16 -24.95
C TYR A 187 -9.18 -39.23 -24.68
N ARG A 188 -8.86 -38.99 -23.42
CA ARG A 188 -7.71 -38.20 -23.02
C ARG A 188 -6.39 -38.81 -23.50
N ASN A 189 -6.20 -40.11 -23.31
CA ASN A 189 -4.98 -40.86 -23.78
C ASN A 189 -4.84 -40.88 -25.32
N GLN A 190 -5.98 -40.73 -26.04
CA GLN A 190 -6.01 -40.62 -27.50
C GLN A 190 -5.83 -39.18 -27.99
N GLY A 191 -5.72 -38.19 -27.10
CA GLY A 191 -5.68 -36.76 -27.45
C GLY A 191 -7.01 -36.18 -27.90
N ASN A 192 -8.12 -36.95 -27.78
CA ASN A 192 -9.46 -36.47 -28.12
C ASN A 192 -10.09 -35.73 -26.94
N TYR A 193 -9.54 -34.56 -26.61
CA TYR A 193 -9.95 -33.78 -25.48
C TYR A 193 -11.38 -33.27 -25.57
N LYS A 194 -11.89 -33.00 -26.81
CA LYS A 194 -13.27 -32.55 -27.00
C LYS A 194 -14.25 -33.63 -26.53
N ALA A 195 -14.10 -34.87 -26.95
CA ALA A 195 -14.95 -35.97 -26.53
C ALA A 195 -14.82 -36.26 -25.02
N ALA A 196 -13.61 -36.09 -24.47
CA ALA A 196 -13.37 -36.20 -23.02
C ALA A 196 -14.14 -35.14 -22.22
N LEU A 197 -14.17 -33.88 -22.68
CA LEU A 197 -14.91 -32.79 -22.04
C LEU A 197 -16.43 -32.99 -22.15
N GLU A 198 -16.96 -33.36 -23.31
CA GLU A 198 -18.38 -33.66 -23.51
C GLU A 198 -18.88 -34.78 -22.57
N MET A 199 -18.05 -35.82 -22.43
CA MET A 199 -18.36 -36.90 -21.47
C MET A 199 -18.27 -36.43 -20.02
N SER A 200 -17.29 -35.58 -19.71
CA SER A 200 -17.16 -34.95 -18.38
C SER A 200 -18.37 -34.06 -18.04
N ASP A 201 -18.88 -33.29 -19.01
CA ASP A 201 -20.10 -32.48 -18.83
C ASP A 201 -21.30 -33.37 -18.50
N SER A 202 -21.41 -34.54 -19.13
CA SER A 202 -22.45 -35.53 -18.83
C SER A 202 -22.38 -36.05 -17.40
N ILE A 203 -21.18 -36.26 -16.84
CA ILE A 203 -21.00 -36.64 -15.44
C ILE A 203 -21.47 -35.52 -14.52
N PHE A 204 -21.01 -34.27 -14.75
CA PHE A 204 -21.38 -33.15 -13.89
C PHE A 204 -22.87 -32.78 -13.95
N ALA A 205 -23.59 -33.21 -14.97
CA ALA A 205 -25.05 -33.08 -15.05
C ALA A 205 -25.82 -33.99 -14.07
N ILE A 206 -25.19 -35.06 -13.56
CA ILE A 206 -25.86 -36.08 -12.73
C ILE A 206 -25.29 -36.21 -11.31
N ILE A 207 -24.11 -35.65 -11.02
CA ILE A 207 -23.48 -35.73 -9.69
C ILE A 207 -23.72 -34.46 -8.88
N SER A 208 -23.85 -34.62 -7.55
CA SER A 208 -23.91 -33.47 -6.62
C SER A 208 -22.50 -32.93 -6.33
N GLN A 209 -22.40 -31.60 -6.12
CA GLN A 209 -21.15 -30.92 -5.79
C GLN A 209 -20.60 -31.29 -4.40
N ASP A 210 -21.45 -31.79 -3.50
CA ASP A 210 -21.09 -32.10 -2.12
C ASP A 210 -20.80 -33.62 -1.95
N THR A 211 -20.18 -34.20 -2.95
CA THR A 211 -19.80 -35.64 -2.93
C THR A 211 -18.32 -35.83 -3.21
N HIS A 212 -17.74 -36.89 -2.66
CA HIS A 212 -16.36 -37.28 -3.00
C HIS A 212 -16.20 -37.58 -4.50
N ASP A 213 -17.24 -38.14 -5.12
CA ASP A 213 -17.24 -38.38 -6.58
C ASP A 213 -17.04 -37.08 -7.38
N TYR A 214 -17.65 -35.98 -6.95
CA TYR A 214 -17.40 -34.69 -7.56
C TYR A 214 -15.92 -34.29 -7.52
N ALA A 215 -15.26 -34.49 -6.39
CA ALA A 215 -13.84 -34.19 -6.24
C ALA A 215 -12.99 -35.02 -7.22
N LEU A 216 -13.29 -36.30 -7.35
CA LEU A 216 -12.58 -37.22 -8.26
C LEU A 216 -12.74 -36.79 -9.74
N TYR A 217 -13.99 -36.49 -10.17
CA TYR A 217 -14.24 -36.08 -11.56
C TYR A 217 -13.76 -34.66 -11.85
N ALA A 218 -13.78 -33.76 -10.87
CA ALA A 218 -13.16 -32.44 -10.99
C ALA A 218 -11.64 -32.55 -11.17
N TYR A 219 -10.98 -33.46 -10.45
CA TYR A 219 -9.57 -33.76 -10.66
C TYR A 219 -9.29 -34.34 -12.05
N GLN A 220 -10.16 -35.26 -12.52
CA GLN A 220 -10.04 -35.80 -13.87
C GLN A 220 -10.17 -34.70 -14.94
N ARG A 221 -11.10 -33.76 -14.74
CA ARG A 221 -11.29 -32.61 -15.64
C ARG A 221 -10.10 -31.64 -15.61
N TYR A 222 -9.51 -31.42 -14.42
CA TYR A 222 -8.22 -30.75 -14.28
C TYR A 222 -7.17 -31.36 -15.20
N LEU A 223 -7.04 -32.69 -15.21
CA LEU A 223 -6.05 -33.37 -16.02
C LEU A 223 -6.29 -33.19 -17.54
N ILE A 224 -7.54 -33.13 -17.99
CA ILE A 224 -7.87 -32.84 -19.39
C ILE A 224 -7.40 -31.45 -19.78
N PHE A 225 -7.76 -30.42 -18.99
CA PHE A 225 -7.33 -29.04 -19.27
C PHE A 225 -5.83 -28.85 -19.16
N LYS A 226 -5.17 -29.56 -18.27
CA LYS A 226 -3.72 -29.57 -18.14
C LYS A 226 -3.05 -30.10 -19.41
N ASP A 227 -3.54 -31.22 -19.97
CA ASP A 227 -3.00 -31.81 -21.20
C ASP A 227 -3.29 -30.92 -22.42
N MET A 228 -4.33 -30.10 -22.39
CA MET A 228 -4.62 -29.04 -23.36
C MET A 228 -3.78 -27.78 -23.17
N GLU A 229 -2.90 -27.72 -22.15
CA GLU A 229 -2.10 -26.54 -21.76
C GLU A 229 -2.95 -25.31 -21.38
N LEU A 230 -4.22 -25.51 -21.02
CA LEU A 230 -5.15 -24.47 -20.59
C LEU A 230 -5.01 -24.26 -19.07
N ASN A 231 -3.94 -23.58 -18.68
CA ASN A 231 -3.48 -23.47 -17.30
C ASN A 231 -4.56 -22.87 -16.34
N GLU A 232 -5.26 -21.84 -16.75
CA GLU A 232 -6.29 -21.20 -15.89
C GLU A 232 -7.48 -22.13 -15.65
N SER A 233 -8.04 -22.73 -16.71
CA SER A 233 -9.15 -23.68 -16.58
C SER A 233 -8.74 -24.91 -15.78
N SER A 234 -7.52 -25.41 -15.98
CA SER A 234 -6.99 -26.53 -15.22
C SER A 234 -6.91 -26.18 -13.72
N LEU A 235 -6.39 -25.00 -13.37
CA LEU A 235 -6.25 -24.55 -11.99
C LEU A 235 -7.62 -24.39 -11.32
N GLN A 236 -8.60 -23.81 -12.00
CA GLN A 236 -9.97 -23.71 -11.49
C GLN A 236 -10.58 -25.05 -11.10
N TRP A 237 -10.40 -26.09 -11.94
CA TRP A 237 -10.94 -27.41 -11.67
C TRP A 237 -10.16 -28.15 -10.59
N LEU A 238 -8.86 -27.94 -10.49
CA LEU A 238 -8.04 -28.44 -9.39
C LEU A 238 -8.48 -27.89 -8.02
N ILE A 239 -8.73 -26.56 -7.94
CA ILE A 239 -9.21 -25.92 -6.71
C ILE A 239 -10.61 -26.45 -6.33
N ARG A 240 -11.51 -26.60 -7.31
CA ARG A 240 -12.85 -27.19 -7.04
C ARG A 240 -12.77 -28.61 -6.52
N SER A 241 -11.86 -29.43 -7.05
CA SER A 241 -11.57 -30.75 -6.52
C SER A 241 -11.09 -30.70 -5.07
N ALA A 242 -10.13 -29.81 -4.77
CA ALA A 242 -9.59 -29.63 -3.43
C ALA A 242 -10.67 -29.16 -2.42
N ILE A 243 -11.55 -28.23 -2.80
CA ILE A 243 -12.67 -27.77 -1.99
C ILE A 243 -13.62 -28.94 -1.65
N ALA A 244 -14.01 -29.72 -2.67
CA ALA A 244 -14.91 -30.84 -2.47
C ALA A 244 -14.31 -31.93 -1.59
N ASP A 245 -13.00 -32.23 -1.73
CA ASP A 245 -12.30 -33.16 -0.84
C ASP A 245 -12.38 -32.71 0.63
N VAL A 246 -12.15 -31.42 0.92
CA VAL A 246 -12.23 -30.89 2.29
C VAL A 246 -13.65 -31.04 2.86
N ARG A 247 -14.67 -30.62 2.11
CA ARG A 247 -16.08 -30.70 2.53
C ARG A 247 -16.55 -32.13 2.79
N CYS A 248 -15.99 -33.07 2.03
CA CYS A 248 -16.28 -34.49 2.20
C CYS A 248 -15.38 -35.17 3.25
N ALA A 249 -14.59 -34.43 4.02
CA ALA A 249 -13.63 -34.99 4.97
C ALA A 249 -12.72 -36.08 4.35
N VAL A 250 -12.25 -35.86 3.14
CA VAL A 250 -11.33 -36.75 2.45
C VAL A 250 -9.91 -36.42 2.86
N THR A 251 -9.22 -37.38 3.49
CA THR A 251 -7.83 -37.22 3.92
C THR A 251 -6.84 -37.79 2.90
N ASP A 252 -7.32 -38.65 1.99
CA ASP A 252 -6.59 -39.10 0.81
C ASP A 252 -6.68 -38.06 -0.33
N ASN A 253 -6.34 -36.81 -0.05
CA ASN A 253 -6.58 -35.74 -1.01
C ASN A 253 -5.37 -35.50 -1.91
N GLY A 254 -5.51 -35.85 -3.20
CA GLY A 254 -4.47 -35.63 -4.21
C GLY A 254 -4.41 -34.19 -4.73
N ALA A 255 -5.51 -33.45 -4.68
CA ALA A 255 -5.61 -32.12 -5.27
C ALA A 255 -4.82 -31.07 -4.50
N SER A 256 -4.84 -31.10 -3.16
CA SER A 256 -4.21 -30.11 -2.31
C SER A 256 -2.70 -29.97 -2.47
N TRP A 257 -1.97 -31.10 -2.50
CA TRP A 257 -0.52 -31.04 -2.67
C TRP A 257 -0.10 -30.66 -4.12
N VAL A 258 -0.89 -31.06 -5.12
CA VAL A 258 -0.68 -30.61 -6.51
C VAL A 258 -0.88 -29.11 -6.61
N LEU A 259 -1.93 -28.58 -5.98
CA LEU A 259 -2.21 -27.15 -5.90
C LEU A 259 -1.09 -26.41 -5.18
N ALA A 260 -0.61 -26.93 -4.04
CA ALA A 260 0.52 -26.37 -3.31
C ALA A 260 1.77 -26.27 -4.20
N ASN A 261 2.07 -27.31 -5.01
CA ASN A 261 3.21 -27.28 -5.93
C ASN A 261 3.05 -26.21 -7.01
N ILE A 262 1.87 -26.08 -7.60
CA ILE A 262 1.60 -25.06 -8.64
C ILE A 262 1.76 -23.66 -8.05
N LEU A 263 1.19 -23.39 -6.89
CA LEU A 263 1.29 -22.09 -6.22
C LEU A 263 2.73 -21.77 -5.82
N TYR A 264 3.48 -22.76 -5.37
CA TYR A 264 4.92 -22.60 -5.10
C TYR A 264 5.70 -22.17 -6.36
N GLN A 265 5.41 -22.79 -7.51
CA GLN A 265 6.04 -22.41 -8.78
C GLN A 265 5.64 -21.02 -9.26
N GLN A 266 4.45 -20.56 -8.90
CA GLN A 266 3.96 -19.20 -9.18
C GLN A 266 4.47 -18.13 -8.19
N GLY A 267 5.17 -18.55 -7.11
CA GLY A 267 5.71 -17.64 -6.10
C GLY A 267 4.75 -17.33 -4.94
N GLU A 268 3.57 -17.94 -4.90
CA GLU A 268 2.57 -17.85 -3.82
C GLU A 268 3.00 -18.73 -2.63
N ILE A 269 4.15 -18.39 -2.03
CA ILE A 269 4.85 -19.26 -1.07
C ILE A 269 4.03 -19.50 0.20
N GLU A 270 3.31 -18.49 0.67
CA GLU A 270 2.52 -18.58 1.90
C GLU A 270 1.35 -19.58 1.77
N ARG A 271 0.56 -19.45 0.70
CA ARG A 271 -0.52 -20.40 0.39
C ARG A 271 0.01 -21.80 0.10
N ALA A 272 1.09 -21.89 -0.67
CA ALA A 272 1.74 -23.16 -0.96
C ALA A 272 2.16 -23.91 0.32
N ASN A 273 2.74 -23.19 1.30
CA ASN A 273 3.11 -23.78 2.58
C ASN A 273 1.87 -24.23 3.38
N ARG A 274 0.82 -23.43 3.45
CA ARG A 274 -0.42 -23.79 4.14
C ARG A 274 -1.04 -25.06 3.55
N TYR A 275 -1.13 -25.16 2.23
CA TYR A 275 -1.75 -26.29 1.55
C TYR A 275 -0.90 -27.56 1.63
N ILE A 276 0.43 -27.45 1.60
CA ILE A 276 1.29 -28.61 1.74
C ILE A 276 1.29 -29.15 3.18
N GLU A 277 1.26 -28.29 4.19
CA GLU A 277 1.11 -28.69 5.60
C GLU A 277 -0.23 -29.40 5.85
N TYR A 278 -1.32 -28.86 5.31
CA TYR A 278 -2.64 -29.51 5.35
C TYR A 278 -2.61 -30.91 4.70
N SER A 279 -2.02 -31.02 3.48
CA SER A 279 -1.88 -32.29 2.81
C SER A 279 -1.02 -33.28 3.59
N LEU A 280 0.07 -32.82 4.18
CA LEU A 280 0.99 -33.67 4.93
C LEU A 280 0.32 -34.24 6.20
N SER A 281 -0.44 -33.41 6.94
CA SER A 281 -1.18 -33.85 8.11
C SER A 281 -2.26 -34.88 7.75
N ASN A 282 -2.99 -34.66 6.65
CA ASN A 282 -4.02 -35.56 6.17
C ASN A 282 -3.45 -36.92 5.74
N VAL A 283 -2.38 -36.91 4.94
CA VAL A 283 -1.75 -38.17 4.49
C VAL A 283 -1.11 -38.94 5.64
N ALA A 284 -0.59 -38.26 6.66
CA ALA A 284 -0.12 -38.90 7.89
C ALA A 284 -1.27 -39.60 8.65
N PHE A 285 -2.41 -38.93 8.77
CA PHE A 285 -3.63 -39.49 9.41
C PHE A 285 -4.23 -40.62 8.57
N TYR A 286 -4.26 -40.49 7.26
CA TYR A 286 -4.78 -41.49 6.32
C TYR A 286 -3.94 -42.77 6.28
N ASN A 287 -2.62 -42.66 6.54
CA ASN A 287 -1.63 -43.73 6.50
C ASN A 287 -1.39 -44.31 5.09
N ALA A 288 -1.03 -43.45 4.13
CA ALA A 288 -0.60 -43.85 2.79
C ALA A 288 0.94 -43.69 2.63
N PRO A 289 1.76 -44.73 2.86
CA PRO A 289 3.21 -44.60 2.99
C PRO A 289 3.91 -44.00 1.77
N ILE A 290 3.51 -44.39 0.57
CA ILE A 290 4.16 -43.88 -0.67
C ILE A 290 3.78 -42.42 -0.93
N ARG A 291 2.52 -42.03 -0.72
CA ARG A 291 2.11 -40.65 -0.82
C ARG A 291 2.80 -39.77 0.21
N PHE A 292 2.90 -40.27 1.45
CA PHE A 292 3.62 -39.57 2.50
C PHE A 292 5.05 -39.23 2.08
N VAL A 293 5.80 -40.20 1.49
CA VAL A 293 7.16 -39.97 1.02
C VAL A 293 7.20 -38.92 -0.12
N GLN A 294 6.27 -38.99 -1.07
CA GLN A 294 6.19 -38.04 -2.18
C GLN A 294 5.89 -36.62 -1.72
N ILE A 295 4.88 -36.48 -0.87
CA ILE A 295 4.45 -35.17 -0.32
C ILE A 295 5.52 -34.60 0.60
N ASN A 296 6.15 -35.44 1.46
CA ASN A 296 7.18 -34.99 2.39
C ASN A 296 8.38 -34.36 1.69
N LYS A 297 8.81 -34.92 0.56
CA LYS A 297 9.89 -34.33 -0.27
C LYS A 297 9.53 -32.93 -0.77
N LEU A 298 8.30 -32.75 -1.23
CA LEU A 298 7.80 -31.46 -1.70
C LEU A 298 7.59 -30.50 -0.52
N ALA A 299 7.04 -30.98 0.58
CA ALA A 299 6.82 -30.21 1.81
C ALA A 299 8.12 -29.63 2.34
N HIS A 300 9.19 -30.42 2.41
CA HIS A 300 10.50 -29.92 2.81
C HIS A 300 10.96 -28.75 1.94
N THR A 301 10.76 -28.83 0.62
CA THR A 301 11.17 -27.78 -0.32
C THR A 301 10.35 -26.51 -0.11
N ILE A 302 9.02 -26.63 -0.01
CA ILE A 302 8.11 -25.49 0.16
C ILE A 302 8.30 -24.84 1.52
N THR A 303 8.38 -25.63 2.61
CA THR A 303 8.56 -25.12 3.98
C THR A 303 9.92 -24.42 4.15
N SER A 304 10.98 -24.96 3.53
CA SER A 304 12.29 -24.29 3.49
C SER A 304 12.20 -22.93 2.78
N ALA A 305 11.55 -22.89 1.62
CA ALA A 305 11.35 -21.63 0.89
C ALA A 305 10.51 -20.63 1.70
N HIS A 306 9.45 -21.10 2.38
CA HIS A 306 8.61 -20.27 3.25
C HIS A 306 9.42 -19.69 4.43
N TYR A 307 10.27 -20.49 5.06
CA TYR A 307 11.16 -20.01 6.11
C TYR A 307 12.10 -18.89 5.62
N HIS A 308 12.73 -19.07 4.46
CA HIS A 308 13.58 -18.04 3.86
C HIS A 308 12.80 -16.79 3.47
N TRP A 309 11.58 -16.96 2.97
CA TRP A 309 10.68 -15.85 2.66
C TRP A 309 10.32 -15.05 3.91
N GLN A 310 9.95 -15.71 5.02
CA GLN A 310 9.65 -15.07 6.32
C GLN A 310 10.86 -14.29 6.87
N ILE A 311 12.07 -14.85 6.79
CA ILE A 311 13.29 -14.14 7.20
C ILE A 311 13.49 -12.89 6.34
N SER A 312 13.33 -13.01 5.03
CA SER A 312 13.46 -11.88 4.10
C SER A 312 12.44 -10.79 4.40
N LEU A 313 11.17 -11.16 4.61
CA LEU A 313 10.09 -10.24 4.97
C LEU A 313 10.39 -9.53 6.30
N SER A 314 10.77 -10.28 7.33
CA SER A 314 11.14 -9.74 8.65
C SER A 314 12.32 -8.78 8.57
N ARG A 315 13.30 -9.05 7.69
CA ARG A 315 14.45 -8.15 7.43
C ARG A 315 13.97 -6.85 6.76
N LYS A 316 13.13 -6.94 5.73
CA LYS A 316 12.56 -5.77 5.04
C LYS A 316 11.76 -4.89 5.99
N LEU A 317 10.92 -5.50 6.83
CA LEU A 317 10.12 -4.77 7.83
C LEU A 317 11.02 -4.07 8.88
N ARG A 318 12.06 -4.72 9.37
CA ARG A 318 13.03 -4.10 10.30
C ARG A 318 13.77 -2.92 9.67
N ILE A 319 14.19 -3.03 8.41
CA ILE A 319 14.82 -1.92 7.69
C ILE A 319 13.83 -0.76 7.50
N ALA A 320 12.60 -1.04 7.08
CA ALA A 320 11.56 -0.03 6.92
C ALA A 320 11.26 0.68 8.26
N LEU A 321 11.14 -0.08 9.36
CA LEU A 321 10.95 0.49 10.69
C LEU A 321 12.15 1.37 11.11
N GLY A 322 13.38 0.90 10.87
CA GLY A 322 14.59 1.68 11.14
C GLY A 322 14.63 3.00 10.35
N MET A 323 14.23 2.98 9.08
CA MET A 323 14.14 4.20 8.26
C MET A 323 13.08 5.17 8.79
N THR A 324 11.89 4.67 9.16
CA THR A 324 10.82 5.54 9.70
C THR A 324 11.22 6.18 11.03
N VAL A 325 11.86 5.42 11.93
CA VAL A 325 12.38 5.95 13.19
C VAL A 325 13.46 7.01 12.94
N SER A 326 14.38 6.78 12.00
CA SER A 326 15.44 7.73 11.65
C SER A 326 14.88 9.05 11.12
N VAL A 327 13.87 9.00 10.26
CA VAL A 327 13.16 10.19 9.74
C VAL A 327 12.49 10.94 10.89
N LEU A 328 11.85 10.24 11.81
CA LEU A 328 11.17 10.86 12.96
C LEU A 328 12.16 11.57 13.89
N VAL A 329 13.30 10.96 14.17
CA VAL A 329 14.38 11.59 14.95
C VAL A 329 14.89 12.86 14.25
N LEU A 330 15.09 12.79 12.93
CA LEU A 330 15.54 13.95 12.16
C LEU A 330 14.53 15.10 12.18
N LEU A 331 13.23 14.79 12.08
CA LEU A 331 12.16 15.79 12.22
C LEU A 331 12.16 16.44 13.62
N VAL A 332 12.35 15.67 14.68
CA VAL A 332 12.47 16.20 16.05
C VAL A 332 13.69 17.12 16.18
N LEU A 333 14.83 16.75 15.61
CA LEU A 333 16.03 17.59 15.62
C LEU A 333 15.82 18.90 14.86
N VAL A 334 15.22 18.85 13.69
CA VAL A 334 14.86 20.05 12.90
C VAL A 334 13.88 20.94 13.65
N PHE A 335 12.88 20.34 14.29
CA PHE A 335 11.89 21.08 15.09
C PHE A 335 12.53 21.77 16.30
N THR A 336 13.37 21.08 17.05
CA THR A 336 14.10 21.67 18.18
C THR A 336 15.05 22.78 17.74
N TYR A 337 15.76 22.59 16.61
CA TYR A 337 16.60 23.61 16.02
C TYR A 337 15.80 24.85 15.59
N THR A 338 14.66 24.69 14.94
CA THR A 338 13.79 25.82 14.55
C THR A 338 13.22 26.57 15.74
N ILE A 339 12.84 25.87 16.81
CA ILE A 339 12.43 26.51 18.07
C ILE A 339 13.57 27.35 18.64
N HIS A 340 14.78 26.80 18.71
CA HIS A 340 15.94 27.51 19.23
C HIS A 340 16.25 28.76 18.41
N GLN A 341 16.23 28.67 17.09
CA GLN A 341 16.39 29.81 16.18
C GLN A 341 15.32 30.90 16.39
N ASN A 342 14.06 30.49 16.54
CA ASN A 342 12.97 31.43 16.80
C ASN A 342 13.14 32.17 18.13
N PHE A 343 13.65 31.51 19.17
CA PHE A 343 13.97 32.17 20.47
C PHE A 343 15.12 33.19 20.30
N ALA A 344 16.15 32.84 19.56
CA ALA A 344 17.26 33.76 19.28
C ALA A 344 16.82 34.99 18.50
N LEU A 345 16.01 34.81 17.45
CA LEU A 345 15.44 35.89 16.63
C LEU A 345 14.53 36.81 17.47
N ARG A 346 13.68 36.27 18.33
CA ARG A 346 12.84 37.05 19.25
C ARG A 346 13.67 37.89 20.21
N ARG A 347 14.79 37.35 20.74
CA ARG A 347 15.72 38.12 21.59
C ARG A 347 16.36 39.28 20.82
N LEU A 348 16.79 39.04 19.60
CA LEU A 348 17.40 40.05 18.73
C LEU A 348 16.39 41.17 18.38
N SER A 349 15.18 40.81 18.00
CA SER A 349 14.09 41.75 17.68
C SER A 349 13.73 42.63 18.90
N ARG A 350 13.71 42.05 20.12
CA ARG A 350 13.46 42.84 21.34
C ARG A 350 14.58 43.84 21.64
N LYS A 351 15.89 43.45 21.38
CA LYS A 351 17.02 44.36 21.52
C LYS A 351 16.93 45.53 20.52
N GLN A 352 16.60 45.20 19.26
CA GLN A 352 16.46 46.17 18.20
C GLN A 352 15.33 47.20 18.49
N LYS A 353 14.16 46.72 18.97
CA LYS A 353 13.06 47.64 19.37
C LYS A 353 13.48 48.57 20.50
N LYS A 354 14.20 48.07 21.52
CA LYS A 354 14.71 48.93 22.62
C LYS A 354 15.68 50.00 22.10
N LEU A 355 16.57 49.62 21.22
CA LEU A 355 17.55 50.55 20.64
C LEU A 355 16.86 51.61 19.81
N ASN A 356 15.89 51.25 18.95
CA ASN A 356 15.14 52.21 18.16
C ASN A 356 14.37 53.18 19.05
N MET A 357 13.73 52.72 20.12
CA MET A 357 13.03 53.57 21.06
C MET A 357 13.99 54.59 21.75
N GLN A 358 15.23 54.15 22.07
CA GLN A 358 16.25 55.04 22.64
C GLN A 358 16.71 56.10 21.63
N LEU A 359 16.86 55.72 20.37
CA LEU A 359 17.22 56.65 19.29
C LEU A 359 16.12 57.69 19.07
N GLU A 360 14.85 57.30 19.04
CA GLU A 360 13.71 58.22 18.92
C GLU A 360 13.66 59.19 20.08
N LEU A 361 13.85 58.72 21.32
CA LEU A 361 13.89 59.56 22.50
C LEU A 361 15.07 60.57 22.45
N LEU A 362 16.24 60.12 21.99
CA LEU A 362 17.40 61.04 21.85
C LEU A 362 17.15 62.08 20.80
N SER A 363 16.60 61.69 19.63
CA SER A 363 16.24 62.62 18.56
C SER A 363 15.23 63.68 19.00
N SER A 364 14.17 63.27 19.69
CA SER A 364 13.17 64.21 20.19
C SER A 364 13.74 65.20 21.23
N LYS A 365 14.62 64.75 22.13
CA LYS A 365 15.34 65.63 23.05
C LYS A 365 16.21 66.64 22.32
N GLN A 366 16.92 66.20 21.32
CA GLN A 366 17.79 67.08 20.51
C GLN A 366 16.97 68.18 19.81
N GLN A 367 15.82 67.84 19.22
CA GLN A 367 14.92 68.80 18.59
C GLN A 367 14.37 69.83 19.64
N TYR A 368 14.00 69.34 20.83
CA TYR A 368 13.51 70.20 21.89
C TYR A 368 14.59 71.25 22.32
N TYR A 369 15.82 70.84 22.54
CA TYR A 369 16.91 71.72 22.95
C TYR A 369 17.25 72.78 21.92
N ILE A 370 17.19 72.40 20.62
CA ILE A 370 17.43 73.36 19.52
C ILE A 370 16.31 74.40 19.48
N GLY A 371 15.04 73.98 19.52
CA GLY A 371 13.92 74.90 19.56
C GLY A 371 13.96 75.88 20.74
N TYR A 372 14.36 75.33 21.92
CA TYR A 372 14.54 76.19 23.11
C TYR A 372 15.66 77.23 22.92
N PHE A 373 16.82 76.78 22.42
CA PHE A 373 17.95 77.67 22.21
C PHE A 373 17.61 78.81 21.21
N LEU A 374 16.98 78.45 20.10
CA LEU A 374 16.54 79.43 19.10
C LEU A 374 15.55 80.46 19.68
N THR A 375 14.64 79.99 20.53
CA THR A 375 13.66 80.85 21.19
C THR A 375 14.36 81.86 22.16
N VAL A 376 15.26 81.37 23.00
CA VAL A 376 16.02 82.23 23.92
C VAL A 376 16.86 83.25 23.16
N TYR A 377 17.51 82.83 22.08
CA TYR A 377 18.37 83.73 21.28
C TYR A 377 17.54 84.79 20.52
N SER A 378 16.38 84.42 20.00
CA SER A 378 15.46 85.36 19.34
C SER A 378 14.94 86.39 20.34
N GLU A 379 14.65 86.00 21.61
CA GLU A 379 14.23 86.93 22.65
C GLU A 379 15.35 87.92 23.03
N TYR A 380 16.60 87.41 23.04
CA TYR A 380 17.78 88.32 23.22
C TYR A 380 17.87 89.39 22.15
N ILE A 381 17.80 88.98 20.87
CA ILE A 381 17.78 89.91 19.76
C ILE A 381 16.62 90.90 19.80
N ARG A 382 15.40 90.44 20.22
CA ARG A 382 14.25 91.29 20.41
C ARG A 382 14.46 92.33 21.52
N ARG A 383 15.13 92.02 22.60
CA ARG A 383 15.51 92.94 23.68
C ARG A 383 16.50 93.95 23.16
N LEU A 384 17.48 93.60 22.33
CA LEU A 384 18.42 94.45 21.65
C LEU A 384 17.70 95.45 20.71
N SER A 385 16.73 94.97 19.93
CA SER A 385 15.90 95.84 19.05
C SER A 385 15.15 96.91 19.80
N ARG A 386 14.57 96.52 20.95
CA ARG A 386 13.87 97.46 21.79
C ARG A 386 14.81 98.53 22.41
N LYS A 387 16.03 98.11 22.79
CA LYS A 387 17.04 99.04 23.30
C LYS A 387 17.52 100.00 22.16
N ALA A 388 17.79 99.48 21.00
CA ALA A 388 18.18 100.23 19.81
C ALA A 388 17.13 101.32 19.47
N ARG A 389 15.84 100.96 19.49
CA ARG A 389 14.77 101.92 19.18
C ARG A 389 14.63 102.98 20.27
N LYS A 390 14.95 102.73 21.53
CA LYS A 390 14.91 103.71 22.59
C LYS A 390 16.09 104.68 22.65
N ALA A 391 17.29 104.19 22.18
CA ALA A 391 18.51 104.99 22.26
C ALA A 391 18.63 106.05 21.13
N GLY A 392 17.97 105.83 19.99
CA GLY A 392 18.03 106.76 18.84
C GLY A 392 19.40 107.00 18.23
N GLU A 393 20.41 106.22 18.63
CA GLU A 393 21.77 106.33 18.19
C GLU A 393 22.04 105.46 16.97
N ARG A 394 22.67 105.98 15.94
CA ARG A 394 22.98 105.30 14.68
C ARG A 394 23.85 104.02 14.85
N ASP A 395 24.72 104.04 15.84
CA ASP A 395 25.62 102.92 16.13
C ASP A 395 24.88 101.74 16.72
N THR A 396 23.82 101.93 17.49
CA THR A 396 22.94 100.91 18.10
C THR A 396 22.07 100.19 17.03
N GLU A 397 21.63 100.90 16.01
CA GLU A 397 20.90 100.36 14.85
C GLU A 397 21.80 99.46 13.99
N ILE A 398 23.06 99.93 13.75
CA ILE A 398 24.06 99.14 13.03
C ILE A 398 24.42 97.87 13.77
N PHE A 399 24.60 97.90 15.09
CA PHE A 399 24.84 96.78 15.96
C PHE A 399 23.68 95.75 15.92
N TYR A 400 22.44 96.23 16.01
CA TYR A 400 21.25 95.43 15.92
C TYR A 400 21.16 94.67 14.59
N ARG A 401 21.45 95.33 13.46
CA ARG A 401 21.47 94.67 12.12
C ARG A 401 22.58 93.65 12.00
N GLN A 402 23.71 93.90 12.58
CA GLN A 402 24.81 92.91 12.61
C GLN A 402 24.45 91.68 13.45
N GLU A 403 23.87 91.86 14.61
CA GLU A 403 23.41 90.74 15.51
C GLU A 403 22.26 89.94 14.86
N LEU A 404 21.32 90.60 14.20
CA LEU A 404 20.26 89.93 13.43
C LEU A 404 20.83 89.09 12.26
N GLN A 405 21.83 89.62 11.54
CA GLN A 405 22.49 88.89 10.49
C GLN A 405 23.22 87.63 11.06
N LYS A 406 23.96 87.77 12.14
CA LYS A 406 24.59 86.66 12.86
C LYS A 406 23.60 85.60 13.30
N PHE A 407 22.39 86.01 13.78
CA PHE A 407 21.30 85.08 14.10
C PHE A 407 20.89 84.26 12.88
N TYR A 408 20.66 84.89 11.77
CA TYR A 408 20.27 84.19 10.55
C TYR A 408 21.40 83.24 10.06
N ASP A 409 22.65 83.68 10.14
CA ASP A 409 23.77 82.81 9.76
C ASP A 409 23.89 81.61 10.67
N THR A 410 23.80 81.81 12.00
CA THR A 410 23.80 80.71 12.95
C THR A 410 22.59 79.79 12.80
N PHE A 411 21.41 80.34 12.52
CA PHE A 411 20.16 79.56 12.29
C PHE A 411 20.35 78.70 11.05
N ASP A 412 20.83 79.26 9.94
CA ASP A 412 21.00 78.57 8.68
C ASP A 412 22.03 77.43 8.82
N GLU A 413 23.20 77.69 9.42
CA GLU A 413 24.25 76.71 9.68
C GLU A 413 23.72 75.60 10.55
N THR A 414 22.93 75.88 11.64
CA THR A 414 22.36 74.91 12.54
C THR A 414 21.36 73.98 11.81
N VAL A 415 20.45 74.62 11.02
CA VAL A 415 19.45 73.84 10.28
C VAL A 415 20.11 72.95 9.23
N LEU A 416 21.04 73.44 8.46
CA LEU A 416 21.74 72.68 7.40
C LEU A 416 22.64 71.58 7.99
N SER A 417 23.21 71.78 9.18
CA SER A 417 23.98 70.75 9.89
C SER A 417 23.09 69.60 10.41
N LEU A 418 21.90 69.95 10.87
CA LEU A 418 20.96 68.98 11.43
C LEU A 418 20.13 68.23 10.37
N TYR A 419 19.82 68.98 9.30
CA TYR A 419 19.01 68.50 8.18
C TYR A 419 19.71 68.79 6.84
N PRO A 420 20.81 68.09 6.50
CA PRO A 420 21.60 68.34 5.30
C PRO A 420 20.77 68.31 4.01
N ASP A 421 19.73 67.46 3.99
CA ASP A 421 18.85 67.26 2.84
C ASP A 421 17.60 68.13 2.86
N CYS A 422 17.46 69.08 3.81
CA CYS A 422 16.21 69.81 3.99
C CYS A 422 15.75 70.60 2.75
N VAL A 423 16.69 71.14 1.97
CA VAL A 423 16.37 71.85 0.73
C VAL A 423 15.87 70.91 -0.36
N SER A 424 16.49 69.76 -0.52
CA SER A 424 16.08 68.72 -1.48
C SER A 424 14.73 68.11 -1.10
N GLN A 425 14.53 67.83 0.18
CA GLN A 425 13.24 67.31 0.71
C GLN A 425 12.12 68.36 0.54
N PHE A 426 12.39 69.61 0.83
CA PHE A 426 11.41 70.68 0.63
C PHE A 426 11.00 70.84 -0.82
N ASN A 427 12.01 70.87 -1.74
CA ASN A 427 11.78 71.00 -3.17
C ASN A 427 11.08 69.77 -3.78
N ALA A 428 11.20 68.56 -3.14
CA ALA A 428 10.49 67.38 -3.59
C ALA A 428 8.97 67.48 -3.32
N LEU A 429 8.53 68.38 -2.40
CA LEU A 429 7.13 68.63 -2.07
C LEU A 429 6.49 69.70 -2.98
N LEU A 430 7.26 70.38 -3.80
CA LEU A 430 6.82 71.49 -4.61
C LEU A 430 6.81 71.19 -6.12
N SER A 431 5.88 71.84 -6.85
CA SER A 431 5.85 71.83 -8.31
C SER A 431 7.15 72.40 -8.91
N ASP A 432 7.49 72.05 -10.16
CA ASP A 432 8.73 72.51 -10.78
C ASP A 432 8.85 74.07 -10.83
N GLU A 433 7.72 74.77 -10.95
CA GLU A 433 7.67 76.24 -10.92
C GLU A 433 7.83 76.84 -9.51
N GLY A 434 7.56 76.02 -8.48
CA GLY A 434 7.63 76.42 -7.07
C GLY A 434 8.94 76.08 -6.38
N LYS A 435 9.83 75.32 -7.02
CA LYS A 435 11.13 74.97 -6.47
C LYS A 435 11.99 76.15 -6.11
N ILE A 436 12.56 76.12 -4.93
CA ILE A 436 13.46 77.18 -4.46
C ILE A 436 14.91 76.83 -4.66
N THR A 437 15.62 77.59 -5.41
CA THR A 437 17.05 77.45 -5.56
C THR A 437 17.75 78.12 -4.36
N PRO A 438 18.53 77.38 -3.56
CA PRO A 438 19.24 77.99 -2.44
C PRO A 438 20.29 78.97 -2.96
N PRO A 439 20.54 80.06 -2.22
CA PRO A 439 21.59 80.99 -2.56
C PRO A 439 22.96 80.30 -2.58
N ILE A 440 23.88 80.79 -3.44
CA ILE A 440 25.21 80.23 -3.68
C ILE A 440 26.09 80.20 -2.39
N ASP A 441 25.76 81.03 -1.41
CA ASP A 441 26.51 81.21 -0.14
C ASP A 441 26.09 80.23 1.00
N GLY A 442 25.30 79.14 0.71
CA GLY A 442 24.81 78.21 1.75
C GLY A 442 23.82 78.77 2.77
N LYS A 443 23.20 79.97 2.42
CA LYS A 443 22.19 80.59 3.28
C LYS A 443 20.79 80.11 2.89
N LEU A 444 19.92 80.03 3.88
CA LEU A 444 18.51 79.64 3.65
C LEU A 444 17.70 80.87 3.20
N THR A 445 16.76 80.69 2.28
CA THR A 445 15.77 81.67 1.93
C THR A 445 14.73 81.78 3.09
N THR A 446 13.94 82.88 3.10
CA THR A 446 12.89 83.06 4.12
C THR A 446 11.90 81.89 4.15
N GLU A 447 11.55 81.38 2.95
CA GLU A 447 10.68 80.19 2.82
C GLU A 447 11.29 78.97 3.47
N LEU A 448 12.56 78.68 3.24
CA LEU A 448 13.26 77.53 3.82
C LEU A 448 13.45 77.69 5.32
N ARG A 449 13.67 78.91 5.84
CA ARG A 449 13.69 79.13 7.30
C ARG A 449 12.34 78.89 7.95
N ILE A 450 11.24 79.31 7.28
CA ILE A 450 9.87 79.05 7.75
C ILE A 450 9.62 77.52 7.79
N TYR A 451 10.00 76.79 6.69
CA TYR A 451 9.86 75.34 6.64
C TYR A 451 10.69 74.64 7.71
N ALA A 452 11.92 75.10 7.92
CA ALA A 452 12.79 74.56 8.95
C ALA A 452 12.17 74.74 10.36
N CYS A 453 11.50 75.90 10.64
CA CYS A 453 10.77 76.11 11.90
C CYS A 453 9.63 75.06 12.04
N VAL A 454 8.86 74.80 11.02
CA VAL A 454 7.79 73.80 11.04
C VAL A 454 8.39 72.39 11.29
N CYS A 455 9.45 71.97 10.61
CA CYS A 455 10.15 70.71 10.85
C CYS A 455 10.70 70.56 12.26
N MET A 456 11.02 71.68 12.91
CA MET A 456 11.44 71.71 14.34
C MET A 456 10.24 71.70 15.31
N GLY A 457 9.00 71.60 14.81
CA GLY A 457 7.81 71.59 15.63
C GLY A 457 7.30 72.98 16.03
N ILE A 458 7.78 74.06 15.39
CA ILE A 458 7.33 75.44 15.60
C ILE A 458 6.41 75.78 14.41
N ASP A 459 5.13 75.49 14.52
CA ASP A 459 4.13 75.61 13.46
C ASP A 459 3.25 76.86 13.54
N ASN A 460 3.22 77.50 14.73
CA ASN A 460 2.43 78.68 14.97
C ASN A 460 3.01 79.89 14.24
N VAL A 461 2.16 80.53 13.39
CA VAL A 461 2.55 81.72 12.57
C VAL A 461 3.13 82.84 13.42
N THR A 462 2.56 83.11 14.59
CA THR A 462 3.02 84.19 15.49
C THR A 462 4.38 83.84 16.09
N GLN A 463 4.60 82.58 16.49
CA GLN A 463 5.89 82.11 17.04
C GLN A 463 7.00 82.14 15.95
N ILE A 464 6.71 81.68 14.70
CA ILE A 464 7.64 81.78 13.59
C ILE A 464 7.99 83.24 13.28
N ALA A 465 6.97 84.12 13.26
CA ALA A 465 7.16 85.56 13.03
C ALA A 465 8.05 86.20 14.10
N GLU A 466 7.81 85.85 15.36
CA GLU A 466 8.62 86.30 16.47
C GLU A 466 10.05 85.74 16.43
N LEU A 467 10.24 84.44 16.06
CA LEU A 467 11.53 83.83 15.96
C LEU A 467 12.40 84.43 14.81
N LEU A 468 11.78 84.59 13.66
CA LEU A 468 12.46 85.05 12.44
C LEU A 468 12.44 86.59 12.24
N PHE A 469 11.87 87.36 13.17
CA PHE A 469 11.79 88.86 13.13
C PHE A 469 10.96 89.36 11.96
N TYR A 470 9.97 88.69 11.49
CA TYR A 470 9.02 89.11 10.47
C TYR A 470 7.66 89.52 11.09
N SER A 471 6.81 90.13 10.30
CA SER A 471 5.42 90.34 10.70
C SER A 471 4.62 89.03 10.55
N PRO A 472 3.60 88.77 11.42
CA PRO A 472 2.75 87.61 11.22
C PRO A 472 2.12 87.53 9.84
N SER A 473 1.74 88.68 9.27
CA SER A 473 1.22 88.79 7.87
C SER A 473 2.25 88.33 6.81
N THR A 474 3.52 88.64 7.07
CA THR A 474 4.61 88.25 6.17
C THR A 474 4.77 86.69 6.18
N ILE A 475 4.85 86.10 7.34
CA ILE A 475 4.89 84.61 7.51
C ILE A 475 3.68 83.95 6.89
N TYR A 476 2.50 84.46 7.11
CA TYR A 476 1.26 83.94 6.53
C TYR A 476 1.33 83.98 4.98
N ASN A 477 1.75 85.09 4.38
CA ASN A 477 1.85 85.21 2.93
C ASN A 477 2.88 84.24 2.32
N TYR A 478 4.02 84.05 2.98
CA TYR A 478 5.00 83.06 2.56
C TYR A 478 4.44 81.61 2.65
N ARG A 479 3.78 81.27 3.74
CA ARG A 479 3.14 79.93 3.88
C ARG A 479 2.07 79.69 2.82
N VAL A 480 1.20 80.69 2.55
CA VAL A 480 0.18 80.59 1.50
C VAL A 480 0.82 80.40 0.13
N ARG A 481 1.91 81.13 -0.17
CA ARG A 481 2.65 80.95 -1.43
C ARG A 481 3.26 79.61 -1.59
N ILE A 482 3.88 79.05 -0.55
CA ILE A 482 4.41 77.72 -0.50
C ILE A 482 3.31 76.65 -0.70
N LYS A 483 2.22 76.75 0.02
CA LYS A 483 1.05 75.86 -0.11
C LYS A 483 0.47 75.84 -1.53
N ASN A 484 0.46 77.02 -2.20
CA ASN A 484 -0.04 77.13 -3.56
C ASN A 484 0.88 76.43 -4.59
N SER A 485 2.14 76.21 -4.25
CA SER A 485 3.14 75.52 -5.08
C SER A 485 3.34 74.05 -4.70
N ALA A 486 2.56 73.49 -3.76
CA ALA A 486 2.66 72.12 -3.32
C ALA A 486 2.15 71.13 -4.37
N LEU A 487 2.83 69.96 -4.51
CA LEU A 487 2.46 68.85 -5.40
C LEU A 487 1.26 68.04 -4.89
N GLY A 488 0.94 68.09 -3.60
CA GLY A 488 -0.12 67.33 -2.95
C GLY A 488 -1.32 68.18 -2.48
N ASP A 489 -2.14 67.58 -1.58
CA ASP A 489 -3.27 68.30 -0.99
C ASP A 489 -2.79 69.46 -0.11
N ARG A 490 -3.33 70.65 -0.39
CA ARG A 490 -2.96 71.89 0.29
C ARG A 490 -3.19 71.84 1.83
N ASP A 491 -4.15 71.05 2.26
CA ASP A 491 -4.53 71.04 3.67
C ASP A 491 -3.61 70.12 4.48
N THR A 492 -2.93 69.17 3.85
CA THR A 492 -2.03 68.23 4.50
C THR A 492 -0.54 68.56 4.31
N PHE A 493 -0.21 69.61 3.55
CA PHE A 493 1.20 69.96 3.20
C PHE A 493 2.09 70.24 4.42
N GLU A 494 1.54 70.63 5.54
CA GLU A 494 2.30 70.99 6.77
C GLU A 494 2.19 69.92 7.86
N GLN A 495 1.54 68.78 7.59
CA GLN A 495 1.48 67.61 8.46
C GLN A 495 2.61 66.62 8.14
#